data_f0acfaf47c73687d9475b150c9f12cb5
#
_entry.id   f0acfaf47c73687d9475b150c9f12cb5
#
_cell.length_a   1.000
_cell.length_b   1.000
_cell.length_c   1.000
_cell.angle_alpha   90.00
_cell.angle_beta   90.00
_cell.angle_gamma   90.00
#
_symmetry.space_group_name_H-M   'P 1'
#
loop_
_entity.id
_entity.type
_entity.pdbx_description
1 polymer ?
#
loop_
_entity_poly.entity_id
_entity_poly.type
_entity_poly.pdbx_seq_one_letter_code
_entity_poly.pdbx_strand_id
1 'polypeptide(L)'
;MKKLSLKSLFALTTAAALSLSLAGCSTGTAAKPSDNSGSNGDGKTYKIAVVKQMDHASLDEIANAITARLDEIAAEEGITIEYDVSSGQNDQTVLRQLGDQAIADGVDAIIPIATTAAQVMAVCAEESQTPVVFAAISDPASADLTGIDYVTGTSDALDTNLIMEMMLTQNPNLSKVGLLYSLSEANSATPIADAKAYLEEKGIAYEEATANTNDEVISAAQSLIASGVDAIFTPTDNIIMSAELAIYEDQIGRARV
;
A
#
# COMPACT_ATOMS: atom_id res chain seq x y z
N MET A 1 9.79 41.18 -47.02
CA MET A 1 10.63 42.38 -46.74
C MET A 1 11.22 42.24 -45.34
N LYS A 2 12.57 42.27 -45.30
CA LYS A 2 13.53 42.58 -44.18
C LYS A 2 13.38 41.79 -42.86
N LYS A 3 14.20 40.76 -42.54
CA LYS A 3 15.63 40.78 -42.14
C LYS A 3 15.99 41.77 -41.01
N LEU A 4 16.44 41.19 -39.87
CA LEU A 4 17.69 41.47 -39.13
C LEU A 4 17.61 40.71 -37.81
N SER A 5 18.39 39.73 -37.42
CA SER A 5 19.83 39.58 -37.20
C SER A 5 20.43 40.62 -36.27
N LEU A 6 20.82 40.18 -35.06
CA LEU A 6 22.08 40.65 -34.48
C LEU A 6 22.54 39.74 -33.33
N LYS A 7 23.61 39.21 -33.51
CA LYS A 7 24.70 38.59 -32.81
C LYS A 7 25.36 39.51 -31.77
N SER A 8 26.09 38.90 -30.93
CA SER A 8 27.36 39.22 -30.26
C SER A 8 27.21 39.30 -28.74
N LEU A 9 27.94 38.55 -28.01
CA LEU A 9 29.39 38.36 -27.80
C LEU A 9 29.89 39.11 -26.55
N PHE A 10 30.80 38.48 -25.90
CA PHE A 10 31.81 38.85 -24.90
C PHE A 10 31.53 38.31 -23.50
N ALA A 11 32.27 37.43 -23.02
CA ALA A 11 33.70 37.13 -22.84
C ALA A 11 34.12 37.27 -21.36
N LEU A 12 34.62 36.16 -20.89
CA LEU A 12 35.80 35.94 -20.04
C LEU A 12 36.25 37.06 -19.09
N THR A 13 36.38 36.73 -17.80
CA THR A 13 37.60 37.03 -17.05
C THR A 13 37.79 36.08 -15.86
N THR A 14 38.93 35.43 -15.87
CA THR A 14 39.62 34.70 -14.80
C THR A 14 40.18 35.64 -13.74
N ALA A 15 40.16 35.21 -12.46
CA ALA A 15 41.20 35.59 -11.52
C ALA A 15 41.27 34.57 -10.36
N ALA A 16 42.40 33.90 -10.29
CA ALA A 16 42.90 33.11 -9.17
C ALA A 16 43.46 34.04 -8.07
N ALA A 17 43.23 33.67 -6.83
CA ALA A 17 44.09 34.15 -5.74
C ALA A 17 44.24 33.06 -4.68
N LEU A 18 45.43 32.46 -4.65
CA LEU A 18 45.99 31.73 -3.52
C LEU A 18 46.32 32.75 -2.41
N SER A 19 46.04 32.35 -1.16
CA SER A 19 46.81 32.88 -0.03
C SER A 19 46.95 31.80 1.05
N LEU A 20 48.18 31.30 1.19
CA LEU A 20 48.70 30.60 2.37
C LEU A 20 48.81 31.59 3.54
N SER A 21 48.49 31.12 4.75
CA SER A 21 49.07 31.71 5.96
C SER A 21 49.29 30.66 7.03
N LEU A 22 50.51 30.65 7.51
CA LEU A 22 51.20 29.76 8.43
C LEU A 22 50.69 29.85 9.90
N ALA A 23 50.82 28.69 10.50
CA ALA A 23 51.30 28.38 11.86
C ALA A 23 51.22 29.42 12.98
N GLY A 24 50.58 29.03 14.07
CA GLY A 24 50.74 29.57 15.40
C GLY A 24 50.71 28.49 16.45
N CYS A 25 51.88 28.04 16.91
CA CYS A 25 52.03 27.23 18.11
C CYS A 25 51.73 28.04 19.35
N SER A 26 50.87 27.58 20.22
CA SER A 26 50.84 27.96 21.64
C SER A 26 50.63 26.77 22.51
N THR A 27 51.59 26.57 23.40
CA THR A 27 51.68 25.54 24.45
C THR A 27 50.66 25.81 25.55
N GLY A 28 50.00 24.75 26.02
CA GLY A 28 49.19 24.81 27.24
C GLY A 28 48.39 23.55 27.56
N THR A 29 48.98 22.75 28.44
CA THR A 29 48.34 21.90 29.44
C THR A 29 47.51 20.67 28.97
N ALA A 30 48.10 19.49 29.18
CA ALA A 30 47.50 18.20 29.04
C ALA A 30 46.23 18.07 29.90
N ALA A 31 45.09 17.93 29.27
CA ALA A 31 43.92 17.30 29.84
C ALA A 31 43.87 15.84 29.29
N LYS A 32 43.77 14.90 30.22
CA LYS A 32 43.68 13.46 30.04
C LYS A 32 42.51 13.14 29.13
N PRO A 33 42.65 12.29 28.07
CA PRO A 33 41.50 11.84 27.31
C PRO A 33 40.64 11.02 28.23
N SER A 34 39.40 11.42 28.43
CA SER A 34 38.36 10.58 28.93
C SER A 34 38.07 9.56 27.81
N ASP A 35 38.40 8.31 28.05
CA ASP A 35 37.96 7.17 27.26
C ASP A 35 36.41 7.12 27.36
N ASN A 36 35.76 7.84 26.49
CA ASN A 36 34.37 7.59 26.17
C ASN A 36 34.41 6.51 25.07
N SER A 37 34.50 5.25 25.47
CA SER A 37 34.18 4.11 24.62
C SER A 37 32.69 4.17 24.32
N GLY A 38 32.29 5.13 23.51
CA GLY A 38 31.07 5.06 22.76
C GLY A 38 31.24 3.92 21.78
N SER A 39 30.51 2.85 21.97
CA SER A 39 30.29 1.80 21.01
C SER A 39 30.03 2.44 19.64
N ASN A 40 31.07 2.52 18.79
CA ASN A 40 30.88 2.62 17.35
C ASN A 40 30.37 1.24 16.91
N GLY A 41 29.09 0.97 17.06
CA GLY A 41 28.44 0.03 16.20
C GLY A 41 28.62 0.58 14.78
N ASP A 42 29.26 -0.17 13.91
CA ASP A 42 29.09 -0.04 12.45
C ASP A 42 27.60 -0.34 12.16
N GLY A 43 26.72 0.59 12.50
CA GLY A 43 25.29 0.45 12.37
C GLY A 43 24.96 0.31 10.91
N LYS A 44 24.69 -0.91 10.47
CA LYS A 44 24.21 -1.19 9.13
C LYS A 44 22.93 -0.37 8.92
N THR A 45 22.90 0.41 7.87
CA THR A 45 21.69 1.16 7.45
C THR A 45 20.95 0.33 6.42
N TYR A 46 19.65 0.17 6.64
CA TYR A 46 18.73 -0.47 5.71
C TYR A 46 17.76 0.57 5.16
N LYS A 47 17.39 0.43 3.91
CA LYS A 47 16.39 1.28 3.24
C LYS A 47 15.17 0.45 2.88
N ILE A 48 14.00 0.88 3.31
CA ILE A 48 12.73 0.18 3.10
C ILE A 48 11.74 1.09 2.38
N ALA A 49 11.13 0.60 1.30
CA ALA A 49 9.99 1.26 0.69
C ALA A 49 8.69 0.63 1.18
N VAL A 50 7.82 1.41 1.82
CA VAL A 50 6.46 0.99 2.20
C VAL A 50 5.48 1.58 1.19
N VAL A 51 4.76 0.75 0.44
CA VAL A 51 3.93 1.19 -0.68
C VAL A 51 2.49 0.75 -0.47
N LYS A 52 1.60 1.68 -0.10
CA LYS A 52 0.15 1.44 -0.01
C LYS A 52 -0.47 1.41 -1.41
N GLN A 53 -1.48 0.57 -1.61
CA GLN A 53 -2.24 0.57 -2.87
C GLN A 53 -2.93 1.93 -3.08
N MET A 54 -3.52 2.49 -2.01
CA MET A 54 -4.22 3.77 -2.05
C MET A 54 -4.23 4.43 -0.65
N ASP A 55 -4.72 5.66 -0.59
CA ASP A 55 -4.99 6.33 0.68
C ASP A 55 -6.36 5.89 1.21
N HIS A 56 -6.33 5.15 2.30
CA HIS A 56 -7.50 4.67 3.03
C HIS A 56 -7.13 4.44 4.49
N ALA A 57 -8.04 4.77 5.41
CA ALA A 57 -7.77 4.72 6.86
C ALA A 57 -7.22 3.36 7.33
N SER A 58 -7.77 2.25 6.81
CA SER A 58 -7.29 0.89 7.17
C SER A 58 -5.86 0.63 6.66
N LEU A 59 -5.53 1.07 5.44
CA LEU A 59 -4.18 0.91 4.89
C LEU A 59 -3.17 1.83 5.58
N ASP A 60 -3.61 3.02 6.02
CA ASP A 60 -2.80 3.94 6.81
C ASP A 60 -2.49 3.35 8.20
N GLU A 61 -3.46 2.68 8.83
CA GLU A 61 -3.25 2.00 10.11
C GLU A 61 -2.22 0.87 9.97
N ILE A 62 -2.31 0.07 8.91
CA ILE A 62 -1.32 -0.97 8.60
C ILE A 62 0.07 -0.37 8.38
N ALA A 63 0.17 0.70 7.57
CA ALA A 63 1.43 1.39 7.32
C ALA A 63 2.05 1.95 8.61
N ASN A 64 1.24 2.56 9.49
CA ASN A 64 1.69 3.07 10.77
C ASN A 64 2.17 1.95 11.70
N ALA A 65 1.50 0.79 11.71
CA ALA A 65 1.94 -0.36 12.49
C ALA A 65 3.27 -0.93 11.97
N ILE A 66 3.44 -1.00 10.64
CA ILE A 66 4.70 -1.43 10.01
C ILE A 66 5.84 -0.48 10.41
N THR A 67 5.67 0.82 10.22
CA THR A 67 6.73 1.82 10.52
C THR A 67 7.07 1.85 12.00
N ALA A 68 6.08 1.76 12.89
CA ALA A 68 6.32 1.65 14.32
C ALA A 68 7.16 0.40 14.67
N ARG A 69 6.88 -0.74 14.02
CA ARG A 69 7.66 -1.97 14.26
C ARG A 69 9.07 -1.88 13.67
N LEU A 70 9.26 -1.20 12.54
CA LEU A 70 10.60 -0.94 11.99
C LEU A 70 11.44 -0.08 12.95
N ASP A 71 10.84 0.96 13.56
CA ASP A 71 11.51 1.79 14.58
C ASP A 71 11.90 0.99 15.82
N GLU A 72 11.02 0.11 16.30
CA GLU A 72 11.31 -0.79 17.41
C GLU A 72 12.48 -1.74 17.09
N ILE A 73 12.47 -2.38 15.90
CA ILE A 73 13.54 -3.26 15.44
C ILE A 73 14.86 -2.48 15.35
N ALA A 74 14.85 -1.28 14.79
CA ALA A 74 16.03 -0.43 14.70
C ALA A 74 16.66 -0.16 16.09
N ALA A 75 15.79 0.13 17.08
CA ALA A 75 16.23 0.34 18.46
C ALA A 75 16.70 -0.94 19.15
N GLU A 76 15.99 -2.06 18.97
CA GLU A 76 16.33 -3.36 19.57
C GLU A 76 17.67 -3.92 19.06
N GLU A 77 17.90 -3.81 17.73
CA GLU A 77 19.08 -4.37 17.07
C GLU A 77 20.26 -3.39 16.98
N GLY A 78 20.06 -2.11 17.34
CA GLY A 78 21.08 -1.07 17.23
C GLY A 78 21.50 -0.76 15.80
N ILE A 79 20.59 -0.87 14.86
CA ILE A 79 20.76 -0.59 13.43
C ILE A 79 20.01 0.68 13.04
N THR A 80 20.26 1.18 11.84
CA THR A 80 19.46 2.28 11.24
C THR A 80 18.53 1.70 10.19
N ILE A 81 17.24 2.01 10.26
CA ILE A 81 16.25 1.70 9.21
C ILE A 81 15.70 3.02 8.71
N GLU A 82 15.98 3.34 7.46
CA GLU A 82 15.39 4.46 6.74
C GLU A 82 14.21 3.92 5.94
N TYR A 83 13.04 4.53 6.03
CA TYR A 83 11.89 4.11 5.25
C TYR A 83 11.14 5.30 4.65
N ASP A 84 10.54 5.08 3.48
CA ASP A 84 9.59 5.97 2.82
C ASP A 84 8.23 5.31 2.72
N VAL A 85 7.16 6.08 2.96
CA VAL A 85 5.78 5.60 2.86
C VAL A 85 5.09 6.32 1.73
N SER A 86 4.72 5.60 0.69
CA SER A 86 4.09 6.16 -0.52
C SER A 86 2.72 5.51 -0.79
N SER A 87 1.90 6.22 -1.59
CA SER A 87 0.58 5.77 -2.00
C SER A 87 0.49 5.64 -3.51
N GLY A 88 0.01 4.49 -3.98
CA GLY A 88 -0.27 4.22 -5.39
C GLY A 88 -1.54 4.86 -5.91
N GLN A 89 -2.33 5.52 -5.06
CA GLN A 89 -3.57 6.23 -5.41
C GLN A 89 -4.57 5.37 -6.19
N ASN A 90 -4.54 4.06 -5.98
CA ASN A 90 -5.30 3.06 -6.71
C ASN A 90 -5.06 3.07 -8.24
N ASP A 91 -3.88 3.51 -8.67
CA ASP A 91 -3.45 3.56 -10.08
C ASP A 91 -2.22 2.67 -10.28
N GLN A 92 -2.36 1.66 -11.14
CA GLN A 92 -1.27 0.72 -11.42
C GLN A 92 -0.04 1.40 -12.06
N THR A 93 -0.24 2.50 -12.80
CA THR A 93 0.87 3.26 -13.38
C THR A 93 1.67 3.96 -12.29
N VAL A 94 0.99 4.55 -11.30
CA VAL A 94 1.63 5.17 -10.14
C VAL A 94 2.36 4.11 -9.31
N LEU A 95 1.71 2.97 -9.03
CA LEU A 95 2.35 1.84 -8.35
C LEU A 95 3.61 1.37 -9.07
N ARG A 96 3.56 1.22 -10.40
CA ARG A 96 4.72 0.84 -11.20
C ARG A 96 5.86 1.86 -11.09
N GLN A 97 5.55 3.15 -11.15
CA GLN A 97 6.56 4.21 -10.99
C GLN A 97 7.22 4.18 -9.61
N LEU A 98 6.43 3.96 -8.54
CA LEU A 98 6.95 3.83 -7.18
C LEU A 98 7.85 2.59 -7.03
N GLY A 99 7.48 1.47 -7.63
CA GLY A 99 8.29 0.26 -7.61
C GLY A 99 9.60 0.43 -8.38
N ASP A 100 9.55 0.95 -9.59
CA ASP A 100 10.74 1.21 -10.41
C ASP A 100 11.67 2.23 -9.71
N GLN A 101 11.12 3.25 -9.02
CA GLN A 101 11.89 4.20 -8.23
C GLN A 101 12.55 3.52 -7.02
N ALA A 102 11.82 2.69 -6.26
CA ALA A 102 12.38 1.97 -5.12
C ALA A 102 13.57 1.08 -5.52
N ILE A 103 13.45 0.37 -6.66
CA ILE A 103 14.56 -0.43 -7.20
C ILE A 103 15.73 0.45 -7.60
N ALA A 104 15.49 1.59 -8.28
CA ALA A 104 16.54 2.53 -8.69
C ALA A 104 17.27 3.15 -7.50
N ASP A 105 16.57 3.42 -6.40
CA ASP A 105 17.13 3.96 -5.15
C ASP A 105 17.89 2.91 -4.32
N GLY A 106 17.84 1.65 -4.75
CA GLY A 106 18.55 0.55 -4.14
C GLY A 106 18.04 0.23 -2.74
N VAL A 107 16.73 0.12 -2.55
CA VAL A 107 16.14 -0.30 -1.28
C VAL A 107 16.49 -1.75 -0.97
N ASP A 108 16.64 -2.07 0.32
CA ASP A 108 16.94 -3.42 0.80
C ASP A 108 15.69 -4.31 0.81
N ALA A 109 14.50 -3.72 0.90
CA ALA A 109 13.23 -4.42 0.77
C ALA A 109 12.09 -3.45 0.40
N ILE A 110 11.00 -4.02 -0.17
CA ILE A 110 9.75 -3.32 -0.44
C ILE A 110 8.65 -3.98 0.39
N ILE A 111 7.85 -3.17 1.09
CA ILE A 111 6.69 -3.63 1.86
C ILE A 111 5.42 -3.09 1.21
N PRO A 112 4.83 -3.80 0.24
CA PRO A 112 3.55 -3.41 -0.32
C PRO A 112 2.40 -3.76 0.62
N ILE A 113 1.39 -2.89 0.66
CA ILE A 113 0.16 -3.07 1.42
C ILE A 113 -1.00 -3.17 0.43
N ALA A 114 -1.78 -4.22 0.54
CA ALA A 114 -2.88 -4.67 -0.33
C ALA A 114 -2.41 -5.34 -1.65
N THR A 115 -3.35 -6.08 -2.27
CA THR A 115 -3.07 -7.08 -3.29
C THR A 115 -2.45 -6.50 -4.56
N THR A 116 -3.08 -5.47 -5.15
CA THR A 116 -2.58 -4.88 -6.40
C THR A 116 -1.20 -4.25 -6.21
N ALA A 117 -0.94 -3.61 -5.05
CA ALA A 117 0.39 -3.09 -4.73
C ALA A 117 1.43 -4.22 -4.68
N ALA A 118 1.10 -5.34 -4.02
CA ALA A 118 2.01 -6.49 -3.92
C ALA A 118 2.32 -7.11 -5.29
N GLN A 119 1.30 -7.29 -6.14
CA GLN A 119 1.48 -7.81 -7.50
C GLN A 119 2.41 -6.92 -8.33
N VAL A 120 2.21 -5.59 -8.29
CA VAL A 120 3.05 -4.65 -9.03
C VAL A 120 4.48 -4.62 -8.50
N MET A 121 4.67 -4.60 -7.16
CA MET A 121 6.00 -4.60 -6.55
C MET A 121 6.76 -5.90 -6.83
N ALA A 122 6.09 -7.05 -6.82
CA ALA A 122 6.69 -8.33 -7.19
C ALA A 122 7.25 -8.30 -8.62
N VAL A 123 6.48 -7.73 -9.57
CA VAL A 123 6.95 -7.56 -10.96
C VAL A 123 8.11 -6.57 -11.07
N CYS A 124 8.07 -5.44 -10.34
CA CYS A 124 9.17 -4.47 -10.34
C CYS A 124 10.48 -5.06 -9.81
N ALA A 125 10.39 -5.95 -8.81
CA ALA A 125 11.54 -6.57 -8.15
C ALA A 125 12.10 -7.80 -8.89
N GLU A 126 11.49 -8.26 -9.99
CA GLU A 126 11.83 -9.52 -10.65
C GLU A 126 13.31 -9.59 -11.07
N GLU A 127 13.85 -8.55 -11.71
CA GLU A 127 15.24 -8.55 -12.17
C GLU A 127 16.25 -8.38 -11.02
N SER A 128 15.91 -7.53 -10.03
CA SER A 128 16.81 -7.21 -8.92
C SER A 128 16.77 -8.25 -7.80
N GLN A 129 15.70 -9.07 -7.75
CA GLN A 129 15.41 -10.01 -6.66
C GLN A 129 15.35 -9.29 -5.30
N THR A 130 15.00 -8.00 -5.31
CA THR A 130 14.79 -7.23 -4.08
C THR A 130 13.66 -7.86 -3.28
N PRO A 131 13.86 -8.15 -1.99
CA PRO A 131 12.83 -8.73 -1.15
C PRO A 131 11.53 -7.92 -1.14
N VAL A 132 10.41 -8.60 -1.40
CA VAL A 132 9.06 -8.05 -1.31
C VAL A 132 8.33 -8.75 -0.18
N VAL A 133 7.96 -7.99 0.85
CA VAL A 133 7.30 -8.51 2.06
C VAL A 133 5.90 -7.91 2.13
N PHE A 134 4.92 -8.58 1.54
CA PHE A 134 3.57 -8.05 1.45
C PHE A 134 2.82 -8.09 2.80
N ALA A 135 1.90 -7.14 2.98
CA ALA A 135 0.98 -7.07 4.09
C ALA A 135 -0.47 -6.96 3.61
N ALA A 136 -1.39 -7.60 4.34
CA ALA A 136 -2.83 -7.57 4.07
C ALA A 136 -3.19 -8.08 2.67
N ILE A 137 -2.82 -9.32 2.37
CA ILE A 137 -3.18 -10.01 1.14
C ILE A 137 -4.13 -11.15 1.48
N SER A 138 -5.37 -11.06 1.03
CA SER A 138 -6.41 -12.03 1.42
C SER A 138 -6.14 -13.43 0.83
N ASP A 139 -5.69 -13.51 -0.42
CA ASP A 139 -5.34 -14.77 -1.08
C ASP A 139 -4.06 -14.62 -1.92
N PRO A 140 -2.88 -14.84 -1.33
CA PRO A 140 -1.62 -14.76 -2.06
C PRO A 140 -1.50 -15.72 -3.23
N ALA A 141 -2.18 -16.88 -3.19
CA ALA A 141 -2.14 -17.86 -4.27
C ALA A 141 -2.94 -17.37 -5.48
N SER A 142 -4.16 -16.88 -5.27
CA SER A 142 -4.98 -16.28 -6.34
C SER A 142 -4.39 -14.98 -6.90
N ALA A 143 -3.52 -14.33 -6.13
CA ALA A 143 -2.81 -13.13 -6.55
C ALA A 143 -1.47 -13.40 -7.26
N ASP A 144 -1.13 -14.68 -7.53
CA ASP A 144 0.16 -15.09 -8.13
C ASP A 144 1.40 -14.63 -7.32
N LEU A 145 1.28 -14.56 -5.98
CA LEU A 145 2.34 -14.11 -5.06
C LEU A 145 3.03 -15.26 -4.32
N THR A 146 2.74 -16.51 -4.69
CA THR A 146 3.33 -17.70 -4.05
C THR A 146 4.36 -18.38 -4.95
N GLY A 147 5.35 -19.05 -4.33
CA GLY A 147 6.40 -19.78 -5.07
C GLY A 147 7.42 -18.86 -5.75
N ILE A 148 7.53 -17.61 -5.34
CA ILE A 148 8.51 -16.63 -5.81
C ILE A 148 9.53 -16.43 -4.69
N ASP A 149 10.82 -16.75 -4.94
CA ASP A 149 11.84 -16.82 -3.90
C ASP A 149 12.08 -15.50 -3.14
N TYR A 150 11.87 -14.36 -3.80
CA TYR A 150 12.04 -13.02 -3.19
C TYR A 150 10.73 -12.42 -2.66
N VAL A 151 9.62 -13.15 -2.69
CA VAL A 151 8.30 -12.67 -2.24
C VAL A 151 7.82 -13.48 -1.05
N THR A 152 7.44 -12.79 0.02
CA THR A 152 6.81 -13.37 1.22
C THR A 152 5.89 -12.34 1.86
N GLY A 153 5.19 -12.70 2.93
CA GLY A 153 4.37 -11.73 3.68
C GLY A 153 3.31 -12.36 4.55
N THR A 154 2.31 -11.56 4.90
CA THR A 154 1.21 -11.92 5.79
C THR A 154 -0.13 -11.87 5.07
N SER A 155 -0.94 -12.94 5.24
CA SER A 155 -2.29 -13.01 4.73
C SER A 155 -3.30 -12.52 5.77
N ASP A 156 -4.38 -11.90 5.28
CA ASP A 156 -5.57 -11.48 6.04
C ASP A 156 -6.85 -12.13 5.50
N ALA A 157 -6.76 -13.41 5.10
CA ALA A 157 -7.86 -14.16 4.51
C ALA A 157 -9.18 -14.02 5.30
N LEU A 158 -10.27 -13.77 4.58
CA LEU A 158 -11.61 -13.75 5.15
C LEU A 158 -12.11 -15.16 5.43
N ASP A 159 -12.75 -15.36 6.58
CA ASP A 159 -13.63 -16.48 6.80
C ASP A 159 -15.04 -16.14 6.28
N THR A 160 -15.22 -16.28 4.97
CA THR A 160 -16.47 -15.91 4.29
C THR A 160 -17.66 -16.71 4.83
N ASN A 161 -17.48 -17.98 5.18
CA ASN A 161 -18.55 -18.80 5.74
C ASN A 161 -19.01 -18.26 7.08
N LEU A 162 -18.09 -17.88 7.96
CA LEU A 162 -18.42 -17.27 9.25
C LEU A 162 -19.16 -15.93 9.06
N ILE A 163 -18.77 -15.13 8.09
CA ILE A 163 -19.46 -13.85 7.79
C ILE A 163 -20.89 -14.11 7.32
N MET A 164 -21.10 -15.09 6.45
CA MET A 164 -22.44 -15.50 6.00
C MET A 164 -23.30 -16.02 7.17
N GLU A 165 -22.73 -16.81 8.08
CA GLU A 165 -23.42 -17.27 9.29
C GLU A 165 -23.80 -16.10 10.21
N MET A 166 -22.94 -15.11 10.36
CA MET A 166 -23.24 -13.89 11.10
C MET A 166 -24.39 -13.11 10.48
N MET A 167 -24.43 -12.97 9.15
CA MET A 167 -25.54 -12.33 8.42
C MET A 167 -26.87 -13.06 8.69
N LEU A 168 -26.87 -14.38 8.61
CA LEU A 168 -28.07 -15.21 8.92
C LEU A 168 -28.48 -15.11 10.40
N THR A 169 -27.52 -15.00 11.31
CA THR A 169 -27.82 -14.83 12.73
C THR A 169 -28.50 -13.49 13.00
N GLN A 170 -28.06 -12.42 12.32
CA GLN A 170 -28.67 -11.09 12.45
C GLN A 170 -30.02 -10.98 11.74
N ASN A 171 -30.17 -11.62 10.60
CA ASN A 171 -31.41 -11.68 9.83
C ASN A 171 -31.79 -13.13 9.49
N PRO A 172 -32.49 -13.85 10.38
CA PRO A 172 -32.91 -15.24 10.14
C PRO A 172 -33.88 -15.42 8.97
N ASN A 173 -34.47 -14.33 8.46
CA ASN A 173 -35.37 -14.35 7.31
C ASN A 173 -34.69 -13.91 6.02
N LEU A 174 -33.36 -13.87 5.99
CA LEU A 174 -32.57 -13.52 4.82
C LEU A 174 -32.93 -14.47 3.65
N SER A 175 -33.37 -13.89 2.56
CA SER A 175 -33.86 -14.64 1.39
C SER A 175 -33.06 -14.30 0.11
N LYS A 176 -32.47 -13.11 0.05
CA LYS A 176 -31.69 -12.65 -1.11
C LYS A 176 -30.53 -11.77 -0.67
N VAL A 177 -29.32 -12.06 -1.14
CA VAL A 177 -28.08 -11.33 -0.84
C VAL A 177 -27.56 -10.65 -2.12
N GLY A 178 -27.15 -9.39 -2.00
CA GLY A 178 -26.38 -8.71 -3.03
C GLY A 178 -24.88 -8.99 -2.83
N LEU A 179 -24.16 -9.35 -3.88
CA LEU A 179 -22.72 -9.51 -3.89
C LEU A 179 -22.12 -8.34 -4.67
N LEU A 180 -21.44 -7.44 -3.97
CA LEU A 180 -20.86 -6.22 -4.55
C LEU A 180 -19.33 -6.26 -4.48
N TYR A 181 -18.68 -6.23 -5.63
CA TYR A 181 -17.22 -6.37 -5.71
C TYR A 181 -16.65 -5.77 -7.00
N SER A 182 -15.31 -5.65 -7.06
CA SER A 182 -14.58 -5.24 -8.26
C SER A 182 -13.97 -6.43 -8.98
N LEU A 183 -14.03 -6.43 -10.31
CA LEU A 183 -13.32 -7.41 -11.13
C LEU A 183 -11.83 -7.11 -11.30
N SER A 184 -11.40 -5.91 -10.95
CA SER A 184 -10.01 -5.49 -11.06
C SER A 184 -9.15 -5.87 -9.84
N GLU A 185 -9.77 -6.38 -8.77
CA GLU A 185 -9.07 -6.81 -7.56
C GLU A 185 -9.13 -8.33 -7.38
N ALA A 186 -7.96 -8.99 -7.46
CA ALA A 186 -7.85 -10.45 -7.37
C ALA A 186 -8.32 -10.99 -6.01
N ASN A 187 -8.15 -10.21 -4.93
CA ASN A 187 -8.60 -10.56 -3.57
C ASN A 187 -10.11 -10.71 -3.42
N SER A 188 -10.91 -10.22 -4.37
CA SER A 188 -12.37 -10.39 -4.36
C SER A 188 -12.83 -11.75 -4.88
N ALA A 189 -12.03 -12.44 -5.69
CA ALA A 189 -12.45 -13.63 -6.41
C ALA A 189 -12.82 -14.81 -5.46
N THR A 190 -11.93 -15.17 -4.55
CA THR A 190 -12.14 -16.29 -3.60
C THR A 190 -13.30 -16.02 -2.65
N PRO A 191 -13.40 -14.87 -1.93
CA PRO A 191 -14.54 -14.61 -1.05
C PRO A 191 -15.88 -14.58 -1.77
N ILE A 192 -15.94 -14.09 -3.00
CA ILE A 192 -17.19 -14.11 -3.79
C ILE A 192 -17.57 -15.53 -4.20
N ALA A 193 -16.61 -16.35 -4.60
CA ALA A 193 -16.89 -17.77 -4.91
C ALA A 193 -17.39 -18.53 -3.68
N ASP A 194 -16.77 -18.33 -2.52
CA ASP A 194 -17.17 -18.94 -1.25
C ASP A 194 -18.56 -18.46 -0.81
N ALA A 195 -18.85 -17.17 -0.94
CA ALA A 195 -20.17 -16.62 -0.64
C ALA A 195 -21.27 -17.26 -1.52
N LYS A 196 -21.02 -17.39 -2.82
CA LYS A 196 -21.95 -18.06 -3.74
C LYS A 196 -22.20 -19.52 -3.33
N ALA A 197 -21.13 -20.28 -3.09
CA ALA A 197 -21.23 -21.68 -2.68
C ALA A 197 -22.04 -21.84 -1.39
N TYR A 198 -21.80 -20.97 -0.40
CA TYR A 198 -22.54 -20.95 0.85
C TYR A 198 -24.03 -20.63 0.63
N LEU A 199 -24.35 -19.59 -0.14
CA LEU A 199 -25.73 -19.18 -0.41
C LEU A 199 -26.49 -20.25 -1.19
N GLU A 200 -25.84 -20.89 -2.17
CA GLU A 200 -26.41 -22.02 -2.93
C GLU A 200 -26.71 -23.22 -2.01
N GLU A 201 -25.79 -23.58 -1.11
CA GLU A 201 -26.00 -24.65 -0.12
C GLU A 201 -27.23 -24.39 0.77
N LYS A 202 -27.41 -23.12 1.19
CA LYS A 202 -28.54 -22.69 2.05
C LYS A 202 -29.82 -22.43 1.28
N GLY A 203 -29.81 -22.48 -0.07
CA GLY A 203 -30.96 -22.15 -0.91
C GLY A 203 -31.37 -20.70 -0.86
N ILE A 204 -30.43 -19.79 -0.56
CA ILE A 204 -30.63 -18.35 -0.51
C ILE A 204 -30.29 -17.77 -1.88
N ALA A 205 -31.18 -16.94 -2.43
CA ALA A 205 -30.94 -16.28 -3.70
C ALA A 205 -29.85 -15.22 -3.57
N TYR A 206 -29.11 -14.97 -4.65
CA TYR A 206 -28.18 -13.84 -4.70
C TYR A 206 -28.23 -13.10 -6.04
N GLU A 207 -27.76 -11.89 -6.03
CA GLU A 207 -27.57 -11.03 -7.20
C GLU A 207 -26.21 -10.37 -7.14
N GLU A 208 -25.50 -10.34 -8.28
CA GLU A 208 -24.17 -9.78 -8.37
C GLU A 208 -24.20 -8.41 -9.01
N ALA A 209 -23.40 -7.49 -8.47
CA ALA A 209 -23.09 -6.22 -9.09
C ALA A 209 -21.59 -5.94 -8.98
N THR A 210 -20.99 -5.47 -10.05
CA THR A 210 -19.55 -5.15 -10.09
C THR A 210 -19.34 -3.68 -10.38
N ALA A 211 -18.27 -3.12 -9.83
CA ALA A 211 -17.89 -1.73 -9.98
C ALA A 211 -16.37 -1.58 -9.96
N ASN A 212 -15.83 -0.60 -10.67
CA ASN A 212 -14.39 -0.32 -10.72
C ASN A 212 -14.06 1.14 -10.37
N THR A 213 -15.08 1.96 -10.07
CA THR A 213 -14.94 3.35 -9.62
C THR A 213 -15.95 3.64 -8.52
N ASN A 214 -15.69 4.65 -7.69
CA ASN A 214 -16.56 5.03 -6.58
C ASN A 214 -18.01 5.33 -7.04
N ASP A 215 -18.17 6.03 -8.16
CA ASP A 215 -19.50 6.36 -8.70
C ASP A 215 -20.24 5.09 -9.17
N GLU A 216 -19.54 4.14 -9.77
CA GLU A 216 -20.10 2.85 -10.15
C GLU A 216 -20.48 2.03 -8.91
N VAL A 217 -19.68 2.06 -7.84
CA VAL A 217 -19.97 1.36 -6.58
C VAL A 217 -21.29 1.85 -5.98
N ILE A 218 -21.48 3.17 -5.89
CA ILE A 218 -22.72 3.78 -5.38
C ILE A 218 -23.90 3.34 -6.25
N SER A 219 -23.77 3.41 -7.58
CA SER A 219 -24.82 3.03 -8.51
C SER A 219 -25.16 1.54 -8.44
N ALA A 220 -24.16 0.69 -8.30
CA ALA A 220 -24.31 -0.76 -8.15
C ALA A 220 -25.02 -1.12 -6.83
N ALA A 221 -24.63 -0.48 -5.72
CA ALA A 221 -25.29 -0.66 -4.43
C ALA A 221 -26.78 -0.25 -4.50
N GLN A 222 -27.07 0.89 -5.12
CA GLN A 222 -28.46 1.36 -5.33
C GLN A 222 -29.27 0.37 -6.15
N SER A 223 -28.68 -0.23 -7.21
CA SER A 223 -29.32 -1.22 -8.05
C SER A 223 -29.65 -2.50 -7.26
N LEU A 224 -28.71 -3.01 -6.46
CA LEU A 224 -28.93 -4.16 -5.60
C LEU A 224 -30.09 -3.90 -4.59
N ILE A 225 -30.10 -2.75 -3.95
CA ILE A 225 -31.17 -2.37 -3.02
C ILE A 225 -32.51 -2.29 -3.74
N ALA A 226 -32.55 -1.67 -4.92
CA ALA A 226 -33.76 -1.59 -5.72
C ALA A 226 -34.28 -2.95 -6.18
N SER A 227 -33.39 -3.94 -6.33
CA SER A 227 -33.75 -5.31 -6.67
C SER A 227 -34.30 -6.12 -5.47
N GLY A 228 -34.32 -5.51 -4.28
CA GLY A 228 -34.89 -6.09 -3.07
C GLY A 228 -34.00 -7.13 -2.39
N VAL A 229 -32.67 -6.91 -2.37
CA VAL A 229 -31.77 -7.71 -1.53
C VAL A 229 -31.97 -7.38 -0.05
N ASP A 230 -31.86 -8.37 0.81
CA ASP A 230 -32.02 -8.21 2.26
C ASP A 230 -30.73 -7.77 2.95
N ALA A 231 -29.58 -8.03 2.30
CA ALA A 231 -28.25 -7.63 2.73
C ALA A 231 -27.32 -7.51 1.53
N ILE A 232 -26.23 -6.77 1.68
CA ILE A 232 -25.13 -6.71 0.71
C ILE A 232 -23.88 -7.26 1.38
N PHE A 233 -23.20 -8.18 0.72
CA PHE A 233 -21.88 -8.66 1.07
C PHE A 233 -20.84 -8.02 0.15
N THR A 234 -19.78 -7.52 0.75
CA THR A 234 -18.57 -7.05 0.07
C THR A 234 -17.35 -7.74 0.66
N PRO A 235 -16.39 -8.22 -0.16
CA PRO A 235 -15.10 -8.69 0.35
C PRO A 235 -14.22 -7.52 0.79
N THR A 236 -12.97 -7.78 1.16
CA THR A 236 -11.94 -6.77 1.40
C THR A 236 -11.46 -6.14 0.09
N ASP A 237 -12.37 -5.54 -0.63
CA ASP A 237 -12.17 -4.91 -1.94
C ASP A 237 -11.89 -3.42 -1.73
N ASN A 238 -10.70 -2.95 -2.11
CA ASN A 238 -10.28 -1.57 -1.84
C ASN A 238 -11.12 -0.54 -2.60
N ILE A 239 -11.62 -0.90 -3.79
CA ILE A 239 -12.50 -0.02 -4.58
C ILE A 239 -13.84 0.13 -3.87
N ILE A 240 -14.44 -0.97 -3.43
CA ILE A 240 -15.72 -0.93 -2.71
C ILE A 240 -15.56 -0.22 -1.37
N MET A 241 -14.52 -0.54 -0.61
CA MET A 241 -14.23 0.09 0.69
C MET A 241 -14.06 1.61 0.58
N SER A 242 -13.48 2.11 -0.50
CA SER A 242 -13.31 3.56 -0.71
C SER A 242 -14.63 4.33 -0.84
N ALA A 243 -15.72 3.65 -1.23
CA ALA A 243 -17.06 4.23 -1.36
C ALA A 243 -18.00 3.81 -0.22
N GLU A 244 -17.55 3.01 0.75
CA GLU A 244 -18.40 2.43 1.80
C GLU A 244 -19.16 3.49 2.59
N LEU A 245 -18.49 4.56 3.00
CA LEU A 245 -19.13 5.64 3.75
C LEU A 245 -20.26 6.30 2.93
N ALA A 246 -20.04 6.53 1.63
CA ALA A 246 -21.05 7.13 0.76
C ALA A 246 -22.26 6.19 0.57
N ILE A 247 -22.03 4.87 0.47
CA ILE A 247 -23.10 3.86 0.45
C ILE A 247 -23.89 3.93 1.75
N TYR A 248 -23.19 3.95 2.89
CA TYR A 248 -23.81 3.99 4.22
C TYR A 248 -24.66 5.25 4.40
N GLU A 249 -24.16 6.43 4.07
CA GLU A 249 -24.87 7.72 4.23
C GLU A 249 -26.07 7.81 3.31
N ASP A 250 -25.97 7.38 2.05
CA ASP A 250 -27.06 7.47 1.08
C ASP A 250 -28.17 6.45 1.35
N GLN A 251 -27.84 5.26 1.82
CA GLN A 251 -28.77 4.14 1.93
C GLN A 251 -29.35 3.98 3.35
N ILE A 252 -28.55 4.13 4.40
CA ILE A 252 -29.07 4.01 5.79
C ILE A 252 -29.78 5.28 6.23
N GLY A 253 -29.39 6.44 5.74
CA GLY A 253 -30.12 7.68 5.96
C GLY A 253 -31.55 7.67 5.42
N ARG A 254 -31.83 6.89 4.37
CA ARG A 254 -33.17 6.74 3.75
C ARG A 254 -34.03 5.66 4.39
N ALA A 255 -33.46 4.69 5.07
CA ALA A 255 -34.20 3.59 5.72
C ALA A 255 -34.84 3.97 7.06
N ARG A 256 -34.73 5.23 7.49
CA ARG A 256 -35.25 5.74 8.77
C ARG A 256 -36.37 6.80 8.61
N VAL A 257 -37.16 6.75 7.54
CA VAL A 257 -38.37 7.60 7.44
C VAL A 257 -39.62 6.71 7.40
#